data_7078218e9a59ac251eccf5f463363d8a
#
_entry.id   7078218e9a59ac251eccf5f463363d8a
#
_cell.length_a   1.000
_cell.length_b   1.000
_cell.length_c   1.000
_cell.angle_alpha   90.00
_cell.angle_beta   90.00
_cell.angle_gamma   90.00
#
_symmetry.space_group_name_H-M   'P 1'
#
loop_
_entity.id
_entity.type
_entity.pdbx_description
1 polymer ?
#
loop_
_entity_poly.entity_id
_entity_poly.type
_entity_poly.pdbx_seq_one_letter_code
_entity_poly.pdbx_strand_id
1 'polypeptide(L)'
;MLVDTLGFLLGISVTEASVQDRDGARDLLSGVLVGGFGWLKRIWADGGYSGKLVEEIAALPRHRSVELEIVKRSDSLKGFKVLPKRWIVERTFGWLVRNRRLVRDYEVLAEHSVAMVQISMIKLMLARITR
;
A
#
# COMPACT_ATOMS: atom_id res chain seq x y z
N MET A 1 0.31 0.06 3.37
CA MET A 1 1.18 -0.59 2.36
C MET A 1 0.80 -0.06 0.98
N LEU A 2 1.79 0.33 0.16
CA LEU A 2 1.67 0.70 -1.25
C LEU A 2 2.40 -0.33 -2.10
N VAL A 3 1.75 -0.81 -3.17
CA VAL A 3 2.31 -1.82 -4.09
C VAL A 3 2.13 -1.37 -5.53
N ASP A 4 2.99 -1.85 -6.42
CA ASP A 4 2.82 -1.67 -7.86
C ASP A 4 1.74 -2.58 -8.45
N THR A 5 1.50 -2.49 -9.75
CA THR A 5 0.50 -3.30 -10.46
C THR A 5 0.82 -4.80 -10.51
N LEU A 6 2.06 -5.18 -10.22
CA LEU A 6 2.51 -6.56 -10.09
C LEU A 6 2.43 -7.08 -8.66
N GLY A 7 2.12 -6.20 -7.69
CA GLY A 7 2.03 -6.51 -6.26
C GLY A 7 3.38 -6.42 -5.52
N PHE A 8 4.39 -5.78 -6.11
CA PHE A 8 5.65 -5.52 -5.44
C PHE A 8 5.56 -4.29 -4.56
N LEU A 9 6.23 -4.34 -3.42
CA LEU A 9 6.19 -3.29 -2.42
C LEU A 9 6.92 -2.03 -2.91
N LEU A 10 6.22 -0.90 -2.91
CA LEU A 10 6.78 0.44 -3.11
C LEU A 10 6.99 1.16 -1.78
N GLY A 11 6.14 0.89 -0.80
CA GLY A 11 6.27 1.47 0.52
C GLY A 11 5.38 0.78 1.55
N ILE A 12 5.82 0.83 2.80
CA ILE A 12 5.09 0.27 3.93
C ILE A 12 5.26 1.14 5.16
N SER A 13 4.17 1.28 5.91
CA SER A 13 4.16 1.82 7.26
C SER A 13 3.39 0.84 8.15
N VAL A 14 3.87 0.66 9.36
CA VAL A 14 3.18 -0.06 10.43
C VAL A 14 2.92 0.97 11.52
N THR A 15 1.67 1.12 11.89
CA THR A 15 1.21 2.09 12.89
C THR A 15 0.48 1.35 14.01
N GLU A 16 0.36 1.99 15.15
CA GLU A 16 -0.48 1.50 16.24
C GLU A 16 -1.94 1.40 15.79
N ALA A 17 -2.69 0.48 16.40
CA ALA A 17 -4.11 0.27 16.07
C ALA A 17 -5.00 1.50 16.37
N SER A 18 -4.52 2.45 17.16
CA SER A 18 -5.17 3.72 17.45
C SER A 18 -5.09 4.73 16.31
N VAL A 19 -4.13 4.58 15.41
CA VAL A 19 -3.92 5.46 14.25
C VAL A 19 -4.89 5.11 13.14
N GLN A 20 -5.63 6.11 12.64
CA GLN A 20 -6.53 5.88 11.52
C GLN A 20 -5.76 5.58 10.23
N ASP A 21 -6.30 4.69 9.40
CA ASP A 21 -5.68 4.27 8.13
C ASP A 21 -5.33 5.44 7.22
N ARG A 22 -6.14 6.51 7.24
CA ARG A 22 -5.90 7.72 6.45
C ARG A 22 -4.66 8.50 6.90
N ASP A 23 -4.41 8.56 8.21
CA ASP A 23 -3.25 9.27 8.74
C ASP A 23 -1.96 8.48 8.44
N GLY A 24 -1.97 7.18 8.66
CA GLY A 24 -0.88 6.30 8.27
C GLY A 24 -0.60 6.32 6.76
N ALA A 25 -1.65 6.44 5.93
CA ALA A 25 -1.50 6.55 4.48
C ALA A 25 -0.89 7.89 4.06
N ARG A 26 -1.22 9.00 4.73
CA ARG A 26 -0.64 10.32 4.47
C ARG A 26 0.88 10.29 4.63
N ASP A 27 1.34 9.77 5.75
CA ASP A 27 2.77 9.69 6.07
C ASP A 27 3.50 8.77 5.09
N LEU A 28 2.92 7.61 4.80
CA LEU A 28 3.46 6.66 3.83
C LEU A 28 3.57 7.29 2.44
N LEU A 29 2.51 7.90 1.94
CA LEU A 29 2.48 8.48 0.60
C LEU A 29 3.44 9.69 0.51
N SER A 30 3.49 10.52 1.54
CA SER A 30 4.44 11.63 1.58
C SER A 30 5.88 11.14 1.50
N GLY A 31 6.24 10.09 2.26
CA GLY A 31 7.57 9.49 2.25
C GLY A 31 7.92 8.85 0.89
N VAL A 32 7.02 8.06 0.33
CA VAL A 32 7.20 7.39 -0.97
C VAL A 32 7.35 8.41 -2.09
N LEU A 33 6.51 9.43 -2.11
CA LEU A 33 6.51 10.44 -3.15
C LEU A 33 7.76 11.33 -3.07
N VAL A 34 8.27 11.65 -1.88
CA VAL A 34 9.55 12.35 -1.72
C VAL A 34 10.73 11.46 -2.09
N GLY A 35 10.64 10.16 -1.88
CA GLY A 35 11.72 9.17 -2.07
C GLY A 35 12.13 8.85 -3.51
N GLY A 36 11.55 9.51 -4.54
CA GLY A 36 12.08 9.43 -5.90
C GLY A 36 11.27 8.60 -6.90
N PHE A 37 10.04 8.22 -6.61
CA PHE A 37 9.15 7.55 -7.57
C PHE A 37 8.50 8.53 -8.56
N GLY A 38 9.29 9.37 -9.22
CA GLY A 38 8.82 10.39 -10.17
C GLY A 38 8.07 9.85 -11.40
N TRP A 39 8.11 8.53 -11.62
CA TRP A 39 7.36 7.82 -12.65
C TRP A 39 5.94 7.44 -12.21
N LEU A 40 5.63 7.52 -10.90
CA LEU A 40 4.32 7.20 -10.36
C LEU A 40 3.31 8.25 -10.78
N LYS A 41 2.28 7.86 -11.53
CA LYS A 41 1.27 8.77 -12.07
C LYS A 41 -0.09 8.62 -11.39
N ARG A 42 -0.42 7.40 -10.95
CA ARG A 42 -1.73 7.12 -10.37
C ARG A 42 -1.63 6.10 -9.24
N ILE A 43 -2.36 6.37 -8.18
CA ILE A 43 -2.51 5.49 -7.02
C ILE A 43 -4.01 5.16 -6.90
N TRP A 44 -4.33 3.90 -6.74
CA TRP A 44 -5.69 3.45 -6.44
C TRP A 44 -5.80 3.12 -4.96
N ALA A 45 -6.82 3.66 -4.32
CA ALA A 45 -7.15 3.36 -2.93
C ALA A 45 -8.64 3.02 -2.80
N ASP A 46 -9.00 2.33 -1.74
CA ASP A 46 -10.40 2.01 -1.48
C ASP A 46 -11.17 3.19 -0.87
N GLY A 47 -12.48 3.00 -0.65
CA GLY A 47 -13.36 4.06 -0.13
C GLY A 47 -12.99 4.59 1.26
N GLY A 48 -12.23 3.81 2.06
CA GLY A 48 -11.75 4.24 3.38
C GLY A 48 -10.78 5.41 3.34
N TYR A 49 -10.12 5.62 2.20
CA TYR A 49 -9.15 6.69 1.99
C TYR A 49 -9.76 7.94 1.32
N SER A 50 -11.08 8.01 1.16
CA SER A 50 -11.75 9.16 0.56
C SER A 50 -11.70 10.40 1.47
N GLY A 51 -11.80 11.60 0.88
CA GLY A 51 -11.86 12.88 1.58
C GLY A 51 -10.54 13.65 1.52
N LYS A 52 -10.18 14.31 2.61
CA LYS A 52 -9.04 15.25 2.67
C LYS A 52 -7.70 14.71 2.16
N LEU A 53 -7.46 13.40 2.30
CA LEU A 53 -6.21 12.78 1.82
C LEU A 53 -5.99 13.02 0.32
N VAL A 54 -7.05 12.98 -0.49
CA VAL A 54 -6.96 13.22 -1.95
C VAL A 54 -6.48 14.64 -2.22
N GLU A 55 -7.04 15.62 -1.50
CA GLU A 55 -6.69 17.04 -1.63
C GLU A 55 -5.26 17.30 -1.13
N GLU A 56 -4.88 16.71 -0.01
CA GLU A 56 -3.56 16.84 0.58
C GLU A 56 -2.46 16.27 -0.31
N ILE A 57 -2.68 15.11 -0.91
CA ILE A 57 -1.73 14.51 -1.86
C ILE A 57 -1.61 15.36 -3.13
N ALA A 58 -2.72 15.88 -3.62
CA ALA A 58 -2.74 16.78 -4.78
C ALA A 58 -2.02 18.11 -4.52
N ALA A 59 -1.99 18.58 -3.26
CA ALA A 59 -1.35 19.83 -2.85
C ALA A 59 0.17 19.70 -2.63
N LEU A 60 0.75 18.49 -2.62
CA LEU A 60 2.19 18.29 -2.43
C LEU A 60 2.99 18.85 -3.61
N PRO A 61 3.92 19.83 -3.39
CA PRO A 61 4.52 20.62 -4.47
C PRO A 61 5.27 19.83 -5.54
N ARG A 62 5.86 18.70 -5.18
CA ARG A 62 6.69 17.85 -6.07
C ARG A 62 5.88 16.78 -6.81
N HIS A 63 4.58 16.64 -6.56
CA HIS A 63 3.79 15.47 -6.98
C HIS A 63 2.46 15.84 -7.65
N ARG A 64 2.41 17.03 -8.25
CA ARG A 64 1.23 17.48 -9.03
C ARG A 64 0.82 16.54 -10.16
N SER A 65 1.66 15.57 -10.51
CA SER A 65 1.36 14.56 -11.53
C SER A 65 0.80 13.25 -11.00
N VAL A 66 0.69 13.09 -9.65
CA VAL A 66 0.16 11.87 -9.04
C VAL A 66 -1.31 12.06 -8.69
N GLU A 67 -2.16 11.26 -9.30
CA GLU A 67 -3.58 11.22 -9.07
C GLU A 67 -3.91 10.12 -8.07
N LEU A 68 -4.57 10.45 -6.96
CA LEU A 68 -5.15 9.48 -6.04
C LEU A 68 -6.60 9.21 -6.41
N GLU A 69 -6.86 8.06 -7.02
CA GLU A 69 -8.17 7.61 -7.46
C GLU A 69 -8.81 6.69 -6.43
N ILE A 70 -9.97 7.08 -5.92
CA ILE A 70 -10.72 6.27 -4.96
C ILE A 70 -11.63 5.29 -5.70
N VAL A 71 -11.35 4.01 -5.54
CA VAL A 71 -12.18 2.93 -6.09
C VAL A 71 -13.32 2.62 -5.11
N LYS A 72 -14.49 3.19 -5.38
CA LYS A 72 -15.69 2.96 -4.57
C LYS A 72 -16.40 1.69 -5.04
N ARG A 73 -16.97 0.95 -4.07
CA ARG A 73 -17.96 -0.09 -4.38
C ARG A 73 -19.23 0.62 -4.85
N SER A 74 -19.74 0.25 -6.01
CA SER A 74 -21.03 0.77 -6.45
C SER A 74 -22.14 0.13 -5.61
N ASP A 75 -22.89 0.95 -4.89
CA ASP A 75 -24.00 0.50 -4.03
C ASP A 75 -25.14 -0.17 -4.82
N SER A 76 -25.17 0.03 -6.13
CA SER A 76 -26.16 -0.57 -7.05
C SER A 76 -25.87 -2.03 -7.41
N LEU A 77 -24.72 -2.58 -7.05
CA LEU A 77 -24.33 -3.94 -7.42
C LEU A 77 -24.69 -4.93 -6.30
N LYS A 78 -25.80 -5.64 -6.45
CA LYS A 78 -26.11 -6.81 -5.63
C LYS A 78 -25.17 -7.96 -6.00
N GLY A 79 -24.46 -8.54 -5.01
CA GLY A 79 -23.58 -9.69 -5.17
C GLY A 79 -22.09 -9.38 -5.05
N PHE A 80 -21.26 -10.42 -5.13
CA PHE A 80 -19.81 -10.32 -5.09
C PHE A 80 -19.28 -9.89 -6.46
N LYS A 81 -18.63 -8.71 -6.52
CA LYS A 81 -17.91 -8.24 -7.70
C LYS A 81 -16.49 -7.88 -7.32
N VAL A 82 -15.54 -8.45 -8.03
CA VAL A 82 -14.11 -8.11 -7.88
C VAL A 82 -13.92 -6.68 -8.36
N LEU A 83 -13.56 -5.78 -7.45
CA LEU A 83 -13.20 -4.41 -7.80
C LEU A 83 -11.85 -4.40 -8.54
N PRO A 84 -11.73 -3.63 -9.62
CA PRO A 84 -10.48 -3.53 -10.36
C PRO A 84 -9.33 -3.15 -9.43
N LYS A 85 -8.21 -3.88 -9.53
CA LYS A 85 -6.93 -3.60 -8.85
C LYS A 85 -6.90 -3.78 -7.32
N ARG A 86 -8.02 -3.85 -6.62
CA ARG A 86 -8.06 -4.10 -5.17
C ARG A 86 -7.43 -5.45 -4.80
N TRP A 87 -7.71 -6.49 -5.58
CA TRP A 87 -7.17 -7.83 -5.36
C TRP A 87 -5.63 -7.91 -5.36
N ILE A 88 -4.94 -6.89 -5.94
CA ILE A 88 -3.47 -6.85 -6.01
C ILE A 88 -2.87 -6.77 -4.60
N VAL A 89 -3.40 -5.88 -3.76
CA VAL A 89 -2.95 -5.74 -2.37
C VAL A 89 -3.27 -7.02 -1.57
N GLU A 90 -4.48 -7.57 -1.75
CA GLU A 90 -4.89 -8.82 -1.09
C GLU A 90 -3.96 -9.98 -1.48
N ARG A 91 -3.60 -10.08 -2.76
CA ARG A 91 -2.61 -11.06 -3.24
C ARG A 91 -1.24 -10.85 -2.60
N THR A 92 -0.79 -9.62 -2.46
CA THR A 92 0.50 -9.31 -1.84
C THR A 92 0.51 -9.74 -0.37
N PHE A 93 -0.55 -9.47 0.38
CA PHE A 93 -0.71 -10.02 1.72
C PHE A 93 -0.66 -11.56 1.71
N GLY A 94 -1.35 -12.20 0.78
CA GLY A 94 -1.29 -13.65 0.61
C GLY A 94 0.12 -14.19 0.37
N TRP A 95 1.00 -13.44 -0.31
CA TRP A 95 2.40 -13.81 -0.46
C TRP A 95 3.21 -13.62 0.82
N LEU A 96 2.96 -12.53 1.54
CA LEU A 96 3.68 -12.21 2.76
C LEU A 96 3.40 -13.23 3.87
N VAL A 97 2.15 -13.67 4.04
CA VAL A 97 1.78 -14.66 5.08
C VAL A 97 2.36 -16.06 4.82
N ARG A 98 2.90 -16.34 3.63
CA ARG A 98 3.70 -17.55 3.39
C ARG A 98 5.02 -17.54 4.16
N ASN A 99 5.48 -16.38 4.59
CA ASN A 99 6.62 -16.28 5.49
C ASN A 99 6.12 -16.46 6.91
N ARG A 100 6.53 -17.58 7.52
CA ARG A 100 6.07 -18.01 8.85
C ARG A 100 6.16 -16.90 9.91
N ARG A 101 7.17 -16.03 9.81
CA ARG A 101 7.40 -14.92 10.74
C ARG A 101 6.35 -13.81 10.60
N LEU A 102 5.67 -13.69 9.44
CA LEU A 102 4.66 -12.67 9.18
C LEU A 102 3.21 -13.15 9.38
N VAL A 103 3.01 -14.39 9.83
CA VAL A 103 1.66 -14.91 10.15
C VAL A 103 1.09 -14.23 11.39
N ARG A 104 1.97 -13.85 12.32
CA ARG A 104 1.68 -13.03 13.49
C ARG A 104 2.77 -11.99 13.64
N ASP A 105 2.40 -10.81 14.10
CA ASP A 105 3.35 -9.80 14.51
C ASP A 105 3.88 -10.13 15.91
N TYR A 106 5.16 -10.38 15.99
CA TYR A 106 5.91 -10.64 17.23
C TYR A 106 6.87 -9.50 17.57
N GLU A 107 6.91 -8.49 16.74
CA GLU A 107 7.87 -7.42 16.88
C GLU A 107 7.36 -6.38 17.88
N VAL A 108 8.23 -5.96 18.78
CA VAL A 108 7.90 -4.93 19.78
C VAL A 108 7.92 -3.53 19.15
N LEU A 109 8.80 -3.33 18.17
CA LEU A 109 8.93 -2.05 17.47
C LEU A 109 8.35 -2.14 16.06
N ALA A 110 7.54 -1.18 15.70
CA ALA A 110 6.93 -1.09 14.37
C ALA A 110 7.97 -1.11 13.22
N GLU A 111 9.15 -0.55 13.45
CA GLU A 111 10.27 -0.56 12.52
C GLU A 111 10.76 -1.97 12.22
N HIS A 112 10.76 -2.87 13.20
CA HIS A 112 11.13 -4.27 13.00
C HIS A 112 10.08 -5.00 12.16
N SER A 113 8.79 -4.73 12.38
CA SER A 113 7.71 -5.27 11.54
C SER A 113 7.86 -4.79 10.09
N VAL A 114 8.16 -3.51 9.88
CA VAL A 114 8.47 -2.95 8.55
C VAL A 114 9.65 -3.68 7.91
N ALA A 115 10.77 -3.84 8.64
CA ALA A 115 11.96 -4.53 8.14
C ALA A 115 11.66 -5.98 7.75
N MET A 116 10.88 -6.70 8.56
CA MET A 116 10.50 -8.10 8.27
C MET A 116 9.67 -8.22 6.98
N VAL A 117 8.75 -7.29 6.74
CA VAL A 117 7.97 -7.24 5.50
C VAL A 117 8.88 -6.93 4.31
N GLN A 118 9.80 -5.96 4.44
CA GLN A 118 10.76 -5.60 3.40
C GLN A 118 11.67 -6.78 3.03
N ILE A 119 12.24 -7.48 4.00
CA ILE A 119 13.08 -8.66 3.78
C ILE A 119 12.30 -9.76 3.05
N SER A 120 11.05 -10.00 3.46
CA SER A 120 10.19 -10.99 2.82
C SER A 120 9.87 -10.63 1.37
N MET A 121 9.66 -9.34 1.10
CA MET A 121 9.43 -8.85 -0.25
C MET A 121 10.69 -8.93 -1.12
N ILE A 122 11.86 -8.58 -0.59
CA ILE A 122 13.15 -8.72 -1.29
C ILE A 122 13.35 -10.18 -1.70
N LYS A 123 13.13 -11.13 -0.79
CA LYS A 123 13.22 -12.56 -1.10
C LYS A 123 12.29 -12.95 -2.27
N LEU A 124 11.04 -12.46 -2.25
CA LEU A 124 10.06 -12.72 -3.29
C LEU A 124 10.47 -12.12 -4.64
N MET A 125 10.98 -10.88 -4.63
CA MET A 125 11.44 -10.19 -5.84
C MET A 125 12.65 -10.88 -6.44
N LEU A 126 13.66 -11.24 -5.63
CA LEU A 126 14.82 -11.99 -6.08
C LEU A 126 14.44 -13.31 -6.72
N ALA A 127 13.56 -14.08 -6.10
CA ALA A 127 13.08 -15.35 -6.67
C ALA A 127 12.34 -15.20 -8.00
N ARG A 128 11.88 -14.00 -8.36
CA ARG A 128 11.25 -13.72 -9.66
C ARG A 128 12.23 -13.23 -10.73
N ILE A 129 13.29 -12.55 -10.31
CA ILE A 129 14.34 -12.07 -11.23
C ILE A 129 15.25 -13.23 -11.68
N THR A 130 15.41 -14.23 -10.82
CA THR A 130 16.30 -15.38 -11.06
C THR A 130 15.60 -16.57 -11.76
N ARG A 131 14.35 -16.44 -12.15
CA ARG A 131 13.60 -17.43 -12.95
C ARG A 131 13.60 -17.06 -14.41
#